data_853372d5e1751360941dcb144c7b5ace
#
_entry.id   853372d5e1751360941dcb144c7b5ace
#
_cell.length_a   1.000
_cell.length_b   1.000
_cell.length_c   1.000
_cell.angle_alpha   90.00
_cell.angle_beta   90.00
_cell.angle_gamma   90.00
#
_symmetry.space_group_name_H-M   'P 1'
#
loop_
_entity.id
_entity.type
_entity.pdbx_description
1 polymer ?
#
loop_
_entity_poly.entity_id
_entity_poly.type
_entity_poly.pdbx_seq_one_letter_code
_entity_poly.pdbx_strand_id
1 'polypeptide(L)'
;FGGHGIVEGDLTASNAAEMKIKTRLHTATHLLNAALHKVLGDEVSQRGSDITTERTRFDFVFDRKLMPEEIKRVEDLVNEVIVADLLVTVEKMPLEEAKKSGALFFYKGNYPEVVKVYSVGPSTGSGSPFSRPFSREICGGPHVKNTGEIGKFRIIKEESSSLGVRRIRAVVE
;
A
#
# COMPACT_ATOMS: atom_id res chain seq x y z
N PHE A 1 8.14 -12.58 -1.24
CA PHE A 1 7.43 -11.56 -1.98
C PHE A 1 8.31 -11.02 -3.10
N GLY A 2 7.89 -11.12 -4.30
CA GLY A 2 8.76 -10.98 -5.47
C GLY A 2 8.94 -9.57 -6.01
N GLY A 3 8.80 -8.52 -5.24
CA GLY A 3 9.02 -7.16 -5.72
C GLY A 3 8.05 -6.70 -6.79
N HIS A 4 6.83 -7.12 -6.74
CA HIS A 4 5.79 -6.81 -7.72
C HIS A 4 4.45 -6.63 -7.00
N GLY A 5 3.43 -6.27 -7.72
CA GLY A 5 2.09 -6.17 -7.17
C GLY A 5 1.68 -7.53 -6.58
N ILE A 6 1.13 -7.49 -5.37
CA ILE A 6 0.80 -8.72 -4.66
C ILE A 6 -0.46 -9.34 -5.23
N VAL A 7 -0.31 -10.53 -5.76
CA VAL A 7 -1.43 -11.40 -6.07
C VAL A 7 -1.54 -12.47 -4.99
N GLU A 8 -2.55 -13.27 -5.05
CA GLU A 8 -2.81 -14.27 -4.03
C GLU A 8 -1.61 -15.20 -3.83
N GLY A 9 -1.21 -15.35 -2.57
CA GLY A 9 -0.14 -16.26 -2.20
C GLY A 9 1.27 -15.71 -2.24
N ASP A 10 1.44 -14.45 -2.62
CA ASP A 10 2.79 -13.89 -2.76
C ASP A 10 3.49 -13.61 -1.43
N LEU A 11 2.74 -13.33 -0.37
CA LEU A 11 3.34 -13.04 0.93
C LEU A 11 3.64 -14.34 1.66
N THR A 12 4.93 -14.60 1.88
CA THR A 12 5.41 -15.82 2.52
C THR A 12 6.13 -15.52 3.83
N ALA A 13 6.08 -16.47 4.75
CA ALA A 13 6.77 -16.38 6.03
C ALA A 13 7.09 -17.76 6.57
N SER A 14 8.15 -17.86 7.37
CA SER A 14 8.59 -19.12 7.97
C SER A 14 7.73 -19.55 9.15
N ASN A 15 7.06 -18.61 9.82
CA ASN A 15 6.22 -18.87 10.98
C ASN A 15 5.20 -17.74 11.19
N ALA A 16 4.30 -17.93 12.16
CA ALA A 16 3.23 -16.99 12.45
C ALA A 16 3.73 -15.60 12.89
N ALA A 17 4.85 -15.53 13.62
CA ALA A 17 5.41 -14.26 14.07
C ALA A 17 5.92 -13.43 12.89
N GLU A 18 6.63 -14.04 11.96
CA GLU A 18 7.06 -13.38 10.72
C GLU A 18 5.88 -12.94 9.87
N MET A 19 4.86 -13.79 9.75
CA MET A 19 3.67 -13.46 8.97
C MET A 19 2.97 -12.24 9.56
N LYS A 20 2.90 -12.14 10.88
CA LYS A 20 2.29 -10.97 11.54
C LYS A 20 3.04 -9.69 11.20
N ILE A 21 4.38 -9.71 11.26
CA ILE A 21 5.21 -8.55 10.93
C ILE A 21 5.03 -8.16 9.45
N LYS A 22 5.10 -9.14 8.57
CA LYS A 22 4.96 -8.89 7.12
C LYS A 22 3.56 -8.41 6.75
N THR A 23 2.53 -8.88 7.45
CA THR A 23 1.16 -8.43 7.25
C THR A 23 1.01 -6.95 7.60
N ARG A 24 1.60 -6.52 8.70
CA ARG A 24 1.64 -5.09 9.08
C ARG A 24 2.33 -4.25 8.01
N LEU A 25 3.50 -4.69 7.56
CA LEU A 25 4.26 -4.01 6.50
C LEU A 25 3.52 -4.03 5.17
N HIS A 26 2.80 -5.10 4.87
CA HIS A 26 2.02 -5.20 3.64
C HIS A 26 0.90 -4.15 3.61
N THR A 27 0.16 -4.02 4.69
CA THR A 27 -0.88 -2.99 4.78
C THR A 27 -0.26 -1.58 4.75
N ALA A 28 0.85 -1.37 5.45
CA ALA A 28 1.57 -0.10 5.41
C ALA A 28 2.00 0.26 3.97
N THR A 29 2.37 -0.73 3.17
CA THR A 29 2.75 -0.52 1.76
C THR A 29 1.56 -0.02 0.93
N HIS A 30 0.36 -0.56 1.17
CA HIS A 30 -0.86 -0.05 0.53
C HIS A 30 -1.15 1.40 0.92
N LEU A 31 -0.98 1.73 2.19
CA LEU A 31 -1.16 3.10 2.66
C LEU A 31 -0.12 4.04 2.04
N LEU A 32 1.12 3.58 1.91
CA LEU A 32 2.19 4.32 1.25
C LEU A 32 1.83 4.62 -0.20
N ASN A 33 1.39 3.62 -0.95
CA ASN A 33 0.98 3.80 -2.35
C ASN A 33 -0.15 4.84 -2.47
N ALA A 34 -1.19 4.72 -1.65
CA ALA A 34 -2.29 5.67 -1.64
C ALA A 34 -1.83 7.09 -1.27
N ALA A 35 -0.95 7.22 -0.28
CA ALA A 35 -0.41 8.51 0.14
C ALA A 35 0.43 9.15 -0.97
N LEU A 36 1.23 8.36 -1.67
CA LEU A 36 2.02 8.86 -2.81
C LEU A 36 1.12 9.41 -3.90
N HIS A 37 0.03 8.72 -4.24
CA HIS A 37 -0.94 9.24 -5.21
C HIS A 37 -1.57 10.55 -4.74
N LYS A 38 -1.87 10.69 -3.47
CA LYS A 38 -2.49 11.91 -2.92
C LYS A 38 -1.53 13.10 -2.90
N VAL A 39 -0.26 12.86 -2.63
CA VAL A 39 0.75 13.93 -2.52
C VAL A 39 1.35 14.28 -3.87
N LEU A 40 1.64 13.28 -4.70
CA LEU A 40 2.38 13.46 -5.96
C LEU A 40 1.49 13.43 -7.20
N GLY A 41 0.27 12.89 -7.10
CA GLY A 41 -0.65 12.79 -8.23
C GLY A 41 -0.74 11.39 -8.82
N ASP A 42 -1.59 11.26 -9.84
CA ASP A 42 -1.91 9.97 -10.44
C ASP A 42 -0.84 9.42 -11.39
N GLU A 43 0.19 10.20 -11.67
CA GLU A 43 1.34 9.72 -12.46
C GLU A 43 2.17 8.68 -11.73
N VAL A 44 2.04 8.59 -10.39
CA VAL A 44 2.69 7.56 -9.60
C VAL A 44 2.15 6.20 -10.02
N SER A 45 3.06 5.29 -10.35
CA SER A 45 2.69 3.94 -10.77
C SER A 45 3.71 2.96 -10.19
N GLN A 46 3.21 1.96 -9.49
CA GLN A 46 4.06 0.94 -8.90
C GLN A 46 4.87 0.21 -9.97
N ARG A 47 6.17 0.05 -9.71
CA ARG A 47 7.08 -0.76 -10.56
C ARG A 47 7.55 -2.02 -9.87
N GLY A 48 7.57 -2.03 -8.55
CA GLY A 48 7.94 -3.19 -7.77
C GLY A 48 7.79 -2.93 -6.30
N SER A 49 7.86 -3.98 -5.50
CA SER A 49 7.88 -3.88 -4.05
C SER A 49 8.50 -5.14 -3.46
N ASP A 50 8.98 -5.03 -2.23
CA ASP A 50 9.56 -6.15 -1.52
C ASP A 50 9.35 -5.96 -0.03
N ILE A 51 8.98 -7.02 0.67
CA ILE A 51 8.74 -6.99 2.11
C ILE A 51 9.60 -8.05 2.79
N THR A 52 10.38 -7.59 3.77
CA THR A 52 11.09 -8.47 4.70
C THR A 52 10.52 -8.27 6.10
N THR A 53 11.02 -8.98 7.08
CA THR A 53 10.62 -8.76 8.49
C THR A 53 11.14 -7.42 9.04
N GLU A 54 12.06 -6.78 8.32
CA GLU A 54 12.70 -5.55 8.77
C GLU A 54 12.10 -4.29 8.14
N ARG A 55 11.66 -4.40 6.87
CA ARG A 55 11.22 -3.21 6.12
C ARG A 55 10.34 -3.56 4.94
N THR A 56 9.66 -2.54 4.41
CA THR A 56 9.07 -2.57 3.07
C THR A 56 9.91 -1.70 2.13
N ARG A 57 9.97 -2.11 0.86
CA ARG A 57 10.58 -1.35 -0.23
C ARG A 57 9.51 -1.15 -1.30
N PHE A 58 9.36 0.06 -1.78
CA PHE A 58 8.35 0.38 -2.79
C PHE A 58 8.98 1.19 -3.92
N ASP A 59 8.91 0.67 -5.14
CA ASP A 59 9.44 1.31 -6.33
C ASP A 59 8.28 1.85 -7.18
N PHE A 60 8.39 3.09 -7.62
CA PHE A 60 7.32 3.76 -8.36
C PHE A 60 7.87 4.72 -9.40
N VAL A 61 7.07 4.95 -10.44
CA VAL A 61 7.42 5.92 -11.47
C VAL A 61 7.23 7.33 -10.93
N PHE A 62 8.29 8.13 -11.02
CA PHE A 62 8.23 9.57 -10.79
C PHE A 62 9.49 10.18 -11.40
N ASP A 63 9.36 11.32 -12.06
CA ASP A 63 10.41 11.86 -12.92
C ASP A 63 11.46 12.70 -12.20
N ARG A 64 11.36 12.84 -10.89
CA ARG A 64 12.30 13.62 -10.08
C ARG A 64 12.41 13.06 -8.66
N LYS A 65 13.43 13.53 -7.95
CA LYS A 65 13.57 13.25 -6.52
C LYS A 65 12.42 13.91 -5.74
N LEU A 66 11.93 13.21 -4.73
CA LEU A 66 10.94 13.78 -3.83
C LEU A 66 11.58 14.84 -2.94
N MET A 67 10.84 15.93 -2.71
CA MET A 67 11.28 16.97 -1.78
C MET A 67 11.08 16.50 -0.33
N PRO A 68 11.90 16.98 0.61
CA PRO A 68 11.73 16.61 2.03
C PRO A 68 10.31 16.83 2.57
N GLU A 69 9.64 17.90 2.16
CA GLU A 69 8.25 18.18 2.57
C GLU A 69 7.27 17.14 2.01
N GLU A 70 7.53 16.66 0.81
CA GLU A 70 6.70 15.62 0.20
C GLU A 70 6.84 14.30 0.93
N ILE A 71 8.08 13.92 1.26
CA ILE A 71 8.37 12.71 2.04
C ILE A 71 7.68 12.77 3.39
N LYS A 72 7.81 13.92 4.08
CA LYS A 72 7.17 14.12 5.38
C LYS A 72 5.65 14.04 5.26
N ARG A 73 5.08 14.65 4.24
CA ARG A 73 3.64 14.65 4.05
C ARG A 73 3.09 13.25 3.78
N VAL A 74 3.80 12.46 2.99
CA VAL A 74 3.45 11.05 2.75
C VAL A 74 3.49 10.27 4.06
N GLU A 75 4.57 10.40 4.82
CA GLU A 75 4.72 9.73 6.12
C GLU A 75 3.61 10.14 7.09
N ASP A 76 3.32 11.43 7.19
CA ASP A 76 2.28 11.95 8.07
C ASP A 76 0.89 11.41 7.68
N LEU A 77 0.58 11.35 6.39
CA LEU A 77 -0.70 10.80 5.91
C LEU A 77 -0.86 9.34 6.29
N VAL A 78 0.19 8.53 6.12
CA VAL A 78 0.13 7.12 6.51
C VAL A 78 -0.11 7.01 8.01
N ASN A 79 0.60 7.79 8.82
CA ASN A 79 0.44 7.76 10.28
C ASN A 79 -0.93 8.28 10.74
N GLU A 80 -1.51 9.25 10.05
CA GLU A 80 -2.87 9.72 10.34
C GLU A 80 -3.89 8.58 10.18
N VAL A 81 -3.76 7.79 9.12
CA VAL A 81 -4.63 6.64 8.90
C VAL A 81 -4.43 5.56 9.96
N ILE A 82 -3.18 5.33 10.37
CA ILE A 82 -2.87 4.37 11.42
C ILE A 82 -3.51 4.81 12.75
N VAL A 83 -3.35 6.07 13.11
CA VAL A 83 -3.92 6.63 14.36
C VAL A 83 -5.44 6.61 14.32
N ALA A 84 -6.04 6.83 13.16
CA ALA A 84 -7.49 6.78 12.99
C ALA A 84 -8.07 5.37 13.17
N ASP A 85 -7.22 4.34 13.13
CA ASP A 85 -7.61 2.94 13.33
C ASP A 85 -8.77 2.51 12.44
N LEU A 86 -8.59 2.69 11.13
CA LEU A 86 -9.62 2.44 10.13
C LEU A 86 -9.75 0.94 9.83
N LEU A 87 -10.97 0.52 9.55
CA LEU A 87 -11.26 -0.86 9.19
C LEU A 87 -10.70 -1.18 7.79
N VAL A 88 -10.08 -2.36 7.67
CA VAL A 88 -9.64 -2.91 6.40
C VAL A 88 -10.65 -3.97 5.97
N THR A 89 -11.22 -3.79 4.79
CA THR A 89 -12.24 -4.70 4.24
C THR A 89 -11.79 -5.33 2.95
N VAL A 90 -12.36 -6.47 2.62
CA VAL A 90 -12.07 -7.19 1.39
C VAL A 90 -13.35 -7.56 0.67
N GLU A 91 -13.38 -7.38 -0.65
CA GLU A 91 -14.45 -7.81 -1.52
C GLU A 91 -13.90 -8.63 -2.67
N LYS A 92 -14.63 -9.67 -3.07
CA LYS A 92 -14.32 -10.41 -4.30
C LYS A 92 -15.19 -9.86 -5.43
N MET A 93 -14.58 -9.65 -6.58
CA MET A 93 -15.30 -9.16 -7.76
C MET A 93 -14.53 -9.52 -9.04
N PRO A 94 -15.20 -9.46 -10.20
CA PRO A 94 -14.51 -9.64 -11.48
C PRO A 94 -13.42 -8.58 -11.66
N LEU A 95 -12.30 -8.97 -12.27
CA LEU A 95 -11.15 -8.08 -12.49
C LEU A 95 -11.55 -6.77 -13.19
N GLU A 96 -12.38 -6.85 -14.22
CA GLU A 96 -12.79 -5.66 -14.95
C GLU A 96 -13.61 -4.69 -14.09
N GLU A 97 -14.44 -5.22 -13.21
CA GLU A 97 -15.22 -4.41 -12.27
C GLU A 97 -14.29 -3.75 -11.25
N ALA A 98 -13.30 -4.49 -10.73
CA ALA A 98 -12.30 -3.97 -9.81
C ALA A 98 -11.54 -2.80 -10.43
N LYS A 99 -11.10 -2.94 -11.67
CA LYS A 99 -10.40 -1.86 -12.40
C LYS A 99 -11.28 -0.63 -12.58
N LYS A 100 -12.55 -0.81 -12.94
CA LYS A 100 -13.52 0.27 -13.11
C LYS A 100 -13.85 0.99 -11.81
N SER A 101 -13.71 0.31 -10.68
CA SER A 101 -13.99 0.89 -9.37
C SER A 101 -12.92 1.87 -8.88
N GLY A 102 -11.83 2.04 -9.64
CA GLY A 102 -10.72 2.89 -9.27
C GLY A 102 -9.70 2.23 -8.35
N ALA A 103 -9.80 0.91 -8.14
CA ALA A 103 -8.81 0.19 -7.35
C ALA A 103 -7.45 0.23 -8.03
N LEU A 104 -6.40 0.50 -7.25
CA LEU A 104 -5.03 0.45 -7.75
C LEU A 104 -4.65 -1.00 -8.05
N PHE A 105 -3.83 -1.19 -9.06
CA PHE A 105 -3.32 -2.51 -9.42
C PHE A 105 -1.94 -2.39 -10.04
N PHE A 106 -1.16 -3.47 -9.94
CA PHE A 106 0.15 -3.54 -10.55
C PHE A 106 0.00 -3.88 -12.03
N TYR A 107 0.47 -3.02 -12.91
CA TYR A 107 0.23 -3.15 -14.36
C TYR A 107 0.83 -4.43 -14.97
N LYS A 108 1.88 -4.98 -14.34
CA LYS A 108 2.49 -6.26 -14.76
C LYS A 108 1.92 -7.45 -13.98
N GLY A 109 0.96 -7.20 -13.09
CA GLY A 109 0.35 -8.25 -12.31
C GLY A 109 -0.44 -9.21 -13.18
N ASN A 110 -0.29 -10.50 -12.93
CA ASN A 110 -1.02 -11.54 -13.61
C ASN A 110 -2.21 -11.93 -12.73
N TYR A 111 -3.35 -11.28 -12.97
CA TYR A 111 -4.52 -11.41 -12.12
C TYR A 111 -5.50 -12.45 -12.61
N PRO A 112 -6.15 -13.23 -11.71
CA PRO A 112 -7.24 -14.12 -12.08
C PRO A 112 -8.47 -13.34 -12.53
N GLU A 113 -9.45 -14.04 -13.07
CA GLU A 113 -10.70 -13.44 -13.52
C GLU A 113 -11.48 -12.79 -12.37
N VAL A 114 -11.48 -13.43 -11.19
CA VAL A 114 -12.07 -12.89 -9.96
C VAL A 114 -10.94 -12.55 -8.99
N VAL A 115 -10.95 -11.32 -8.50
CA VAL A 115 -9.89 -10.79 -7.63
C VAL A 115 -10.46 -10.32 -6.31
N LYS A 116 -9.57 -10.17 -5.32
CA LYS A 116 -9.87 -9.53 -4.05
C LYS A 116 -9.47 -8.07 -4.13
N VAL A 117 -10.35 -7.19 -3.67
CA VAL A 117 -10.09 -5.77 -3.54
C VAL A 117 -10.09 -5.42 -2.07
N TYR A 118 -8.96 -4.96 -1.58
CA TYR A 118 -8.81 -4.50 -0.20
C TYR A 118 -9.02 -2.99 -0.14
N SER A 119 -9.87 -2.57 0.79
CA SER A 119 -10.15 -1.15 1.01
C SER A 119 -9.86 -0.79 2.46
N VAL A 120 -9.31 0.41 2.66
CA VAL A 120 -9.01 0.95 3.99
C VAL A 120 -9.91 2.16 4.22
N GLY A 121 -10.74 2.08 5.24
CA GLY A 121 -11.68 3.14 5.58
C GLY A 121 -13.10 2.88 5.10
N PRO A 122 -14.02 3.81 5.34
CA PRO A 122 -15.44 3.60 5.06
C PRO A 122 -15.71 3.54 3.55
N SER A 123 -16.63 2.67 3.17
CA SER A 123 -17.11 2.55 1.79
C SER A 123 -18.12 3.66 1.44
N THR A 124 -18.70 4.30 2.46
CA THR A 124 -19.67 5.40 2.29
C THR A 124 -19.32 6.55 3.22
N GLY A 125 -19.67 7.76 2.83
CA GLY A 125 -19.44 8.95 3.64
C GLY A 125 -20.16 8.86 4.97
N SER A 126 -19.44 8.89 6.09
CA SER A 126 -19.99 8.71 7.43
C SER A 126 -19.49 9.78 8.41
N GLY A 127 -19.20 10.99 7.95
CA GLY A 127 -18.72 12.06 8.81
C GLY A 127 -17.28 11.90 9.31
N SER A 128 -16.60 10.86 8.88
CA SER A 128 -15.17 10.68 9.13
C SER A 128 -14.38 11.67 8.26
N PRO A 129 -13.21 12.16 8.70
CA PRO A 129 -12.32 12.92 7.82
C PRO A 129 -11.92 12.11 6.58
N PHE A 130 -12.10 10.80 6.63
CA PHE A 130 -11.92 9.90 5.50
C PHE A 130 -13.29 9.44 5.01
N SER A 131 -14.02 10.34 4.33
CA SER A 131 -15.37 10.06 3.83
C SER A 131 -15.42 9.07 2.67
N ARG A 132 -14.26 8.70 2.14
CA ARG A 132 -14.07 7.68 1.09
C ARG A 132 -12.95 6.76 1.53
N PRO A 133 -12.82 5.54 0.96
CA PRO A 133 -11.68 4.70 1.26
C PRO A 133 -10.37 5.46 1.01
N PHE A 134 -9.49 5.46 1.99
CA PHE A 134 -8.17 6.05 1.85
C PHE A 134 -7.35 5.28 0.82
N SER A 135 -7.48 3.96 0.82
CA SER A 135 -6.79 3.05 -0.08
C SER A 135 -7.76 2.02 -0.62
N ARG A 136 -7.64 1.69 -1.88
CA ARG A 136 -8.39 0.62 -2.52
C ARG A 136 -7.48 -0.02 -3.55
N GLU A 137 -7.18 -1.30 -3.37
CA GLU A 137 -6.17 -1.95 -4.19
C GLU A 137 -6.51 -3.43 -4.43
N ILE A 138 -6.24 -3.91 -5.65
CA ILE A 138 -6.36 -5.33 -5.99
C ILE A 138 -5.16 -6.05 -5.39
N CYS A 139 -5.42 -7.01 -4.52
CA CYS A 139 -4.37 -7.70 -3.78
C CYS A 139 -4.86 -9.03 -3.22
N GLY A 140 -3.96 -10.01 -3.11
CA GLY A 140 -4.29 -11.30 -2.52
C GLY A 140 -4.24 -11.34 -0.98
N GLY A 141 -3.76 -10.29 -0.34
CA GLY A 141 -3.59 -10.26 1.12
C GLY A 141 -2.37 -11.04 1.59
N PRO A 142 -2.21 -11.32 2.88
CA PRO A 142 -3.09 -10.89 3.96
C PRO A 142 -2.87 -9.45 4.41
N HIS A 143 -3.84 -8.90 5.11
CA HIS A 143 -3.80 -7.57 5.69
C HIS A 143 -4.25 -7.55 7.13
N VAL A 144 -3.89 -6.50 7.88
CA VAL A 144 -4.42 -6.27 9.22
C VAL A 144 -5.92 -5.99 9.14
N LYS A 145 -6.63 -6.21 10.22
CA LYS A 145 -8.07 -5.91 10.29
C LYS A 145 -8.35 -4.42 10.45
N ASN A 146 -7.51 -3.76 11.23
CA ASN A 146 -7.59 -2.33 11.50
C ASN A 146 -6.21 -1.72 11.37
N THR A 147 -6.13 -0.50 10.85
CA THR A 147 -4.85 0.16 10.59
C THR A 147 -4.04 0.43 11.85
N GLY A 148 -4.70 0.55 13.00
CA GLY A 148 -4.01 0.72 14.29
C GLY A 148 -3.06 -0.42 14.63
N GLU A 149 -3.28 -1.62 14.09
CA GLU A 149 -2.40 -2.76 14.29
C GLU A 149 -1.02 -2.59 13.65
N ILE A 150 -0.88 -1.66 12.70
CA ILE A 150 0.39 -1.41 12.00
C ILE A 150 1.43 -0.83 12.96
N GLY A 151 1.03 0.03 13.89
CA GLY A 151 1.93 0.75 14.77
C GLY A 151 2.31 2.11 14.19
N LYS A 152 3.59 2.42 14.16
CA LYS A 152 4.08 3.69 13.63
C LYS A 152 4.89 3.45 12.36
N PHE A 153 4.58 4.20 11.31
CA PHE A 153 5.26 4.12 10.02
C PHE A 153 6.34 5.19 9.91
N ARG A 154 7.50 4.81 9.39
CA ARG A 154 8.61 5.74 9.19
C ARG A 154 9.31 5.46 7.87
N ILE A 155 9.44 6.47 7.04
CA ILE A 155 10.24 6.41 5.81
C ILE A 155 11.71 6.60 6.20
N ILE A 156 12.55 5.63 5.85
CA ILE A 156 13.97 5.67 6.20
C ILE A 156 14.85 6.12 5.04
N LYS A 157 14.40 5.97 3.79
CA LYS A 157 15.19 6.37 2.63
C LYS A 157 14.31 6.57 1.40
N GLU A 158 14.67 7.58 0.59
CA GLU A 158 14.12 7.79 -0.75
C GLU A 158 15.30 7.94 -1.70
N GLU A 159 15.36 7.15 -2.76
CA GLU A 159 16.49 7.11 -3.68
C GLU A 159 16.06 6.77 -5.10
N SER A 160 16.95 6.97 -6.05
CA SER A 160 16.75 6.50 -7.41
C SER A 160 16.92 4.97 -7.47
N SER A 161 16.02 4.30 -8.16
CA SER A 161 16.16 2.87 -8.47
C SER A 161 16.70 2.69 -9.89
N SER A 162 16.11 3.41 -10.84
CA SER A 162 16.53 3.44 -12.23
C SER A 162 15.99 4.72 -12.86
N LEU A 163 16.25 4.93 -14.15
CA LEU A 163 15.76 6.13 -14.82
C LEU A 163 14.24 6.24 -14.73
N GLY A 164 13.77 7.34 -14.15
CA GLY A 164 12.34 7.61 -13.99
C GLY A 164 11.66 6.79 -12.90
N VAL A 165 12.41 6.03 -12.09
CA VAL A 165 11.87 5.20 -11.02
C VAL A 165 12.50 5.57 -9.68
N ARG A 166 11.64 5.89 -8.70
CA ARG A 166 12.05 6.21 -7.34
C ARG A 166 11.81 5.01 -6.42
N ARG A 167 12.57 4.94 -5.36
CA ARG A 167 12.49 3.86 -4.37
C ARG A 167 12.37 4.43 -2.97
N ILE A 168 11.37 3.97 -2.23
CA ILE A 168 11.20 4.30 -0.82
C ILE A 168 11.40 3.02 0.01
N ARG A 169 12.17 3.15 1.08
CA ARG A 169 12.26 2.14 2.13
C ARG A 169 11.63 2.68 3.39
N ALA A 170 10.84 1.85 4.06
CA ALA A 170 10.12 2.26 5.26
C ALA A 170 10.01 1.10 6.25
N VAL A 171 9.82 1.45 7.51
CA VAL A 171 9.69 0.49 8.61
C VAL A 171 8.43 0.79 9.41
N VAL A 172 7.97 -0.21 10.17
CA VAL A 172 6.91 -0.03 11.16
C VAL A 172 7.46 -0.39 12.55
N GLU A 173 7.05 0.40 13.55
CA GLU A 173 7.50 0.25 14.94
C GLU A 173 6.36 -0.11 15.88
#